data_0798eb050652b393ac9684910372798e
#
_entry.id   0798eb050652b393ac9684910372798e
#
_cell.length_a   1.000
_cell.length_b   1.000
_cell.length_c   1.000
_cell.angle_alpha   90.00
_cell.angle_beta   90.00
_cell.angle_gamma   90.00
#
_symmetry.space_group_name_H-M   'P 1'
#
loop_
_entity.id
_entity.type
_entity.pdbx_description
1 polymer ?
#
loop_
_entity_poly.entity_id
_entity_poly.type
_entity_poly.pdbx_seq_one_letter_code
_entity_poly.pdbx_strand_id
1 'polypeptide(L)'
;VMGVSAALVGLMMMAARFVDAITDVTMGQIVDRSRTGKKGKFAPWLRRMCGPVALASFLMYATWFKDMPMGFKIFWMFFTYLLWGSICYTGINIPYGSMASAISDNPTDRTSLSNWRTIGATLAQTAIGVVLPLVVYYTDEAGNSVLSGQKMMLGALVCSIGAVICYMLCYKMTTERVKVGQNTQKFSFGELIKELAHNRSLIGIIVCALVFLLAQLSLSNMNAYIYPNYFGNIKAMSIASLSGTIVILLLSTFITKLASKIGKKELSVIGCIISAASFITLFIIHTHNVWIWIALIIIATIGTSMFNMVIWAMITDVIDESEVQNGVRQDGTIYSVYSFARKLGQACSS
;
A
#
# COMPACT_ATOMS: atom_id res chain seq x y z
N VAL A 1 -10.16 -0.64 -23.26
CA VAL A 1 -9.48 -1.58 -24.15
C VAL A 1 -10.31 -2.85 -24.35
N MET A 2 -10.86 -3.44 -23.29
CA MET A 2 -11.67 -4.68 -23.34
C MET A 2 -13.19 -4.41 -23.54
N GLY A 3 -13.66 -3.19 -23.42
CA GLY A 3 -15.08 -2.83 -23.57
C GLY A 3 -15.99 -3.27 -22.42
N VAL A 4 -15.41 -3.61 -21.27
CA VAL A 4 -16.18 -3.99 -20.07
C VAL A 4 -16.69 -2.74 -19.37
N SER A 5 -17.94 -2.75 -18.87
CA SER A 5 -18.53 -1.60 -18.19
C SER A 5 -17.84 -1.29 -16.86
N ALA A 6 -17.74 -0.01 -16.51
CA ALA A 6 -17.13 0.43 -15.25
C ALA A 6 -17.85 -0.14 -14.01
N ALA A 7 -19.17 -0.27 -14.06
CA ALA A 7 -19.97 -0.87 -12.99
C ALA A 7 -19.57 -2.32 -12.71
N LEU A 8 -19.30 -3.11 -13.75
CA LEU A 8 -18.89 -4.51 -13.62
C LEU A 8 -17.48 -4.64 -13.09
N VAL A 9 -16.57 -3.69 -13.45
CA VAL A 9 -15.22 -3.60 -12.88
C VAL A 9 -15.30 -3.24 -11.39
N GLY A 10 -16.16 -2.31 -11.00
CA GLY A 10 -16.36 -1.94 -9.59
C GLY A 10 -16.89 -3.12 -8.76
N LEU A 11 -17.87 -3.85 -9.27
CA LEU A 11 -18.41 -5.05 -8.62
C LEU A 11 -17.33 -6.15 -8.48
N MET A 12 -16.48 -6.33 -9.49
CA MET A 12 -15.35 -7.22 -9.42
C MET A 12 -14.37 -6.82 -8.31
N MET A 13 -14.01 -5.53 -8.25
CA MET A 13 -13.10 -5.04 -7.21
C MET A 13 -13.66 -5.27 -5.81
N MET A 14 -14.96 -5.04 -5.63
CA MET A 14 -15.62 -5.30 -4.35
C MET A 14 -15.62 -6.80 -3.99
N ALA A 15 -15.98 -7.67 -4.92
CA ALA A 15 -15.95 -9.12 -4.72
C ALA A 15 -14.54 -9.64 -4.39
N ALA A 16 -13.51 -9.11 -5.06
CA ALA A 16 -12.12 -9.47 -4.79
C ALA A 16 -11.68 -9.15 -3.35
N ARG A 17 -12.26 -8.14 -2.70
CA ARG A 17 -11.93 -7.81 -1.30
C ARG A 17 -12.34 -8.90 -0.31
N PHE A 18 -13.43 -9.63 -0.59
CA PHE A 18 -13.81 -10.78 0.22
C PHE A 18 -12.82 -11.94 0.05
N VAL A 19 -12.34 -12.17 -1.17
CA VAL A 19 -11.28 -13.17 -1.42
C VAL A 19 -9.99 -12.75 -0.72
N ASP A 20 -9.62 -11.46 -0.79
CA ASP A 20 -8.45 -10.90 -0.10
C ASP A 20 -8.51 -11.13 1.41
N ALA A 21 -9.70 -11.01 2.03
CA ALA A 21 -9.89 -11.29 3.45
C ALA A 21 -9.40 -12.68 3.84
N ILE A 22 -9.78 -13.67 3.05
CA ILE A 22 -9.46 -15.08 3.31
C ILE A 22 -8.00 -15.36 2.97
N THR A 23 -7.53 -14.89 1.81
CA THR A 23 -6.17 -15.18 1.33
C THR A 23 -5.11 -14.46 2.15
N ASP A 24 -5.32 -13.23 2.61
CA ASP A 24 -4.37 -12.50 3.44
C ASP A 24 -4.13 -13.22 4.78
N VAL A 25 -5.21 -13.56 5.50
CA VAL A 25 -5.12 -14.25 6.79
C VAL A 25 -4.52 -15.67 6.61
N THR A 26 -4.96 -16.37 5.59
CA THR A 26 -4.42 -17.70 5.26
C THR A 26 -2.92 -17.64 4.97
N MET A 27 -2.48 -16.66 4.19
CA MET A 27 -1.07 -16.47 3.87
C MET A 27 -0.25 -16.10 5.10
N GLY A 28 -0.79 -15.26 5.99
CA GLY A 28 -0.16 -14.95 7.28
C GLY A 28 0.15 -16.21 8.09
N GLN A 29 -0.85 -17.09 8.21
CA GLN A 29 -0.70 -18.38 8.89
C GLN A 29 0.30 -19.33 8.21
N ILE A 30 0.31 -19.37 6.87
CA ILE A 30 1.27 -20.18 6.10
C ILE A 30 2.70 -19.69 6.37
N VAL A 31 2.90 -18.37 6.37
CA VAL A 31 4.20 -17.76 6.64
C VAL A 31 4.66 -18.03 8.07
N ASP A 32 3.77 -17.86 9.06
CA ASP A 32 4.12 -18.10 10.47
C ASP A 32 4.50 -19.55 10.78
N ARG A 33 3.94 -20.50 10.01
CA ARG A 33 4.26 -21.94 10.11
C ARG A 33 5.39 -22.40 9.21
N SER A 34 5.87 -21.54 8.31
CA SER A 34 6.97 -21.90 7.42
C SER A 34 8.27 -22.13 8.21
N ARG A 35 9.06 -23.11 7.75
CA ARG A 35 10.36 -23.43 8.36
C ARG A 35 11.37 -22.30 8.06
N THR A 36 12.12 -21.92 9.07
CA THR A 36 13.24 -20.98 8.91
C THR A 36 14.39 -21.67 8.16
N GLY A 37 14.70 -21.15 6.97
CA GLY A 37 15.80 -21.66 6.14
C GLY A 37 17.12 -20.91 6.39
N LYS A 38 18.15 -21.24 5.61
CA LYS A 38 19.50 -20.61 5.69
C LYS A 38 19.47 -19.08 5.47
N LYS A 39 18.48 -18.56 4.75
CA LYS A 39 18.29 -17.13 4.42
C LYS A 39 17.19 -16.47 5.27
N GLY A 40 16.71 -17.13 6.33
CA GLY A 40 15.61 -16.66 7.15
C GLY A 40 14.28 -17.32 6.82
N LYS A 41 13.20 -16.76 7.35
CA LYS A 41 11.81 -17.25 7.24
C LYS A 41 11.06 -16.56 6.09
N PHE A 42 11.21 -15.25 5.95
CA PHE A 42 10.44 -14.40 5.03
C PHE A 42 11.14 -14.17 3.68
N ALA A 43 12.45 -13.97 3.66
CA ALA A 43 13.20 -13.69 2.45
C ALA A 43 13.04 -14.75 1.34
N PRO A 44 12.97 -16.07 1.61
CA PRO A 44 12.74 -17.07 0.58
C PRO A 44 11.42 -16.92 -0.18
N TRP A 45 10.39 -16.33 0.45
CA TRP A 45 9.10 -16.05 -0.18
C TRP A 45 9.20 -14.99 -1.27
N LEU A 46 10.03 -13.95 -1.06
CA LEU A 46 10.27 -12.93 -2.07
C LEU A 46 10.82 -13.55 -3.35
N ARG A 47 11.81 -14.44 -3.22
CA ARG A 47 12.39 -15.16 -4.37
C ARG A 47 11.38 -16.06 -5.08
N ARG A 48 10.53 -16.77 -4.32
CA ARG A 48 9.54 -17.71 -4.90
C ARG A 48 8.41 -17.00 -5.61
N MET A 49 7.96 -15.88 -5.05
CA MET A 49 6.75 -15.18 -5.53
C MET A 49 7.05 -14.04 -6.50
N CYS A 50 8.30 -13.57 -6.66
CA CYS A 50 8.62 -12.48 -7.58
C CYS A 50 8.27 -12.79 -9.04
N GLY A 51 8.53 -14.01 -9.52
CA GLY A 51 8.17 -14.46 -10.85
C GLY A 51 6.65 -14.56 -11.05
N PRO A 52 5.94 -15.34 -10.22
CA PRO A 52 4.48 -15.44 -10.28
C PRO A 52 3.75 -14.10 -10.22
N VAL A 53 4.14 -13.17 -9.32
CA VAL A 53 3.48 -11.86 -9.21
C VAL A 53 3.70 -11.00 -10.45
N ALA A 54 4.90 -11.02 -11.02
CA ALA A 54 5.24 -10.29 -12.24
C ALA A 54 4.48 -10.85 -13.46
N LEU A 55 4.41 -12.19 -13.58
CA LEU A 55 3.65 -12.85 -14.64
C LEU A 55 2.15 -12.53 -14.53
N ALA A 56 1.57 -12.64 -13.34
CA ALA A 56 0.16 -12.33 -13.12
C ALA A 56 -0.15 -10.85 -13.40
N SER A 57 0.74 -9.93 -13.02
CA SER A 57 0.64 -8.51 -13.33
C SER A 57 0.64 -8.27 -14.86
N PHE A 58 1.55 -8.90 -15.57
CA PHE A 58 1.61 -8.80 -17.04
C PHE A 58 0.35 -9.35 -17.70
N LEU A 59 -0.13 -10.52 -17.27
CA LEU A 59 -1.34 -11.17 -17.82
C LEU A 59 -2.61 -10.31 -17.63
N MET A 60 -2.68 -9.53 -16.54
CA MET A 60 -3.80 -8.64 -16.28
C MET A 60 -3.92 -7.52 -17.34
N TYR A 61 -2.80 -7.08 -17.91
CA TYR A 61 -2.74 -6.06 -18.96
C TYR A 61 -2.62 -6.64 -20.38
N ALA A 62 -2.63 -7.97 -20.54
CA ALA A 62 -2.52 -8.62 -21.84
C ALA A 62 -3.75 -8.32 -22.72
N THR A 63 -3.49 -7.83 -23.92
CA THR A 63 -4.54 -7.45 -24.91
C THR A 63 -4.87 -8.55 -25.91
N TRP A 64 -4.32 -9.76 -25.71
CA TRP A 64 -4.45 -10.88 -26.66
C TRP A 64 -5.90 -11.32 -26.87
N PHE A 65 -6.75 -11.13 -25.87
CA PHE A 65 -8.13 -11.60 -25.87
C PHE A 65 -9.15 -10.47 -26.13
N LYS A 66 -8.71 -9.35 -26.74
CA LYS A 66 -9.58 -8.20 -27.03
C LYS A 66 -10.75 -8.54 -27.95
N ASP A 67 -10.60 -9.53 -28.85
CA ASP A 67 -11.58 -9.92 -29.87
C ASP A 67 -12.43 -11.13 -29.45
N MET A 68 -12.20 -11.69 -28.25
CA MET A 68 -12.98 -12.80 -27.71
C MET A 68 -14.39 -12.38 -27.26
N PRO A 69 -15.34 -13.32 -27.11
CA PRO A 69 -16.68 -13.03 -26.59
C PRO A 69 -16.64 -12.33 -25.22
N MET A 70 -17.63 -11.47 -24.93
CA MET A 70 -17.67 -10.66 -23.71
C MET A 70 -17.61 -11.51 -22.43
N GLY A 71 -18.25 -12.69 -22.42
CA GLY A 71 -18.19 -13.61 -21.26
C GLY A 71 -16.76 -14.07 -20.94
N PHE A 72 -15.95 -14.37 -21.97
CA PHE A 72 -14.56 -14.75 -21.79
C PHE A 72 -13.71 -13.56 -21.29
N LYS A 73 -13.95 -12.35 -21.80
CA LYS A 73 -13.25 -11.14 -21.35
C LYS A 73 -13.51 -10.86 -19.86
N ILE A 74 -14.76 -11.00 -19.42
CA ILE A 74 -15.13 -10.84 -18.01
C ILE A 74 -14.45 -11.92 -17.16
N PHE A 75 -14.53 -13.20 -17.57
CA PHE A 75 -13.85 -14.28 -16.88
C PHE A 75 -12.33 -14.03 -16.77
N TRP A 76 -11.67 -13.66 -17.88
CA TRP A 76 -10.25 -13.37 -17.92
C TRP A 76 -9.85 -12.24 -16.98
N MET A 77 -10.64 -11.16 -16.97
CA MET A 77 -10.45 -10.02 -16.08
C MET A 77 -10.54 -10.44 -14.60
N PHE A 78 -11.58 -11.18 -14.21
CA PHE A 78 -11.72 -11.70 -12.84
C PHE A 78 -10.57 -12.64 -12.46
N PHE A 79 -10.27 -13.60 -13.33
CA PHE A 79 -9.23 -14.59 -13.09
C PHE A 79 -7.86 -13.94 -12.89
N THR A 80 -7.45 -13.06 -13.80
CA THR A 80 -6.14 -12.40 -13.71
C THR A 80 -6.05 -11.43 -12.54
N TYR A 81 -7.14 -10.73 -12.23
CA TYR A 81 -7.19 -9.84 -11.08
C TYR A 81 -7.06 -10.59 -9.76
N LEU A 82 -7.80 -11.68 -9.57
CA LEU A 82 -7.72 -12.52 -8.38
C LEU A 82 -6.36 -13.24 -8.29
N LEU A 83 -5.85 -13.74 -9.40
CA LEU A 83 -4.53 -14.36 -9.47
C LEU A 83 -3.44 -13.38 -9.03
N TRP A 84 -3.47 -12.17 -9.56
CA TRP A 84 -2.50 -11.14 -9.21
C TRP A 84 -2.70 -10.63 -7.78
N GLY A 85 -3.89 -10.12 -7.45
CA GLY A 85 -4.16 -9.39 -6.20
C GLY A 85 -4.25 -10.30 -4.98
N SER A 86 -5.12 -11.34 -5.08
CA SER A 86 -5.46 -12.16 -3.91
C SER A 86 -4.49 -13.32 -3.68
N ILE A 87 -3.80 -13.81 -4.72
CA ILE A 87 -2.88 -14.96 -4.60
C ILE A 87 -1.42 -14.50 -4.65
N CYS A 88 -0.97 -14.00 -5.80
CA CYS A 88 0.45 -13.72 -6.00
C CYS A 88 0.94 -12.52 -5.20
N TYR A 89 0.19 -11.42 -5.21
CA TYR A 89 0.56 -10.21 -4.46
C TYR A 89 0.49 -10.43 -2.95
N THR A 90 -0.57 -11.09 -2.46
CA THR A 90 -0.66 -11.49 -1.05
C THR A 90 0.52 -12.38 -0.65
N GLY A 91 0.87 -13.35 -1.51
CA GLY A 91 2.00 -14.27 -1.31
C GLY A 91 3.37 -13.61 -1.20
N ILE A 92 3.56 -12.39 -1.74
CA ILE A 92 4.81 -11.63 -1.60
C ILE A 92 4.69 -10.49 -0.58
N ASN A 93 3.54 -9.82 -0.50
CA ASN A 93 3.34 -8.65 0.35
C ASN A 93 3.35 -8.99 1.85
N ILE A 94 2.72 -10.10 2.25
CA ILE A 94 2.66 -10.52 3.66
C ILE A 94 4.06 -10.86 4.19
N PRO A 95 4.86 -11.75 3.56
CA PRO A 95 6.24 -11.99 3.99
C PRO A 95 7.13 -10.74 3.95
N TYR A 96 6.99 -9.91 2.91
CA TYR A 96 7.76 -8.67 2.79
C TYR A 96 7.48 -7.71 3.95
N GLY A 97 6.21 -7.55 4.31
CA GLY A 97 5.83 -6.65 5.40
C GLY A 97 6.26 -7.18 6.78
N SER A 98 6.11 -8.48 7.00
CA SER A 98 6.52 -9.16 8.24
C SER A 98 8.05 -9.24 8.40
N MET A 99 8.80 -9.18 7.29
CA MET A 99 10.27 -9.28 7.32
C MET A 99 10.94 -8.15 8.12
N ALA A 100 10.30 -6.99 8.25
CA ALA A 100 10.85 -5.86 9.00
C ALA A 100 11.13 -6.20 10.47
N SER A 101 10.28 -7.03 11.10
CA SER A 101 10.46 -7.52 12.47
C SER A 101 11.64 -8.49 12.63
N ALA A 102 11.99 -9.21 11.55
CA ALA A 102 13.09 -10.18 11.54
C ALA A 102 14.45 -9.56 11.15
N ILE A 103 14.46 -8.37 10.55
CA ILE A 103 15.71 -7.68 10.16
C ILE A 103 16.42 -7.10 11.39
N SER A 104 15.68 -6.45 12.29
CA SER A 104 16.22 -5.82 13.49
C SER A 104 15.18 -5.83 14.61
N ASP A 105 15.66 -5.97 15.84
CA ASP A 105 14.89 -5.79 17.09
C ASP A 105 14.95 -4.34 17.60
N ASN A 106 15.85 -3.52 17.05
CA ASN A 106 16.00 -2.12 17.43
C ASN A 106 14.85 -1.26 16.87
N PRO A 107 14.07 -0.56 17.72
CA PRO A 107 12.96 0.29 17.28
C PRO A 107 13.37 1.42 16.32
N THR A 108 14.59 1.95 16.43
CA THR A 108 15.09 3.00 15.53
C THR A 108 15.34 2.46 14.13
N ASP A 109 15.93 1.25 14.01
CA ASP A 109 16.15 0.60 12.73
C ASP A 109 14.83 0.30 12.03
N ARG A 110 13.83 -0.20 12.78
CA ARG A 110 12.47 -0.48 12.25
C ARG A 110 11.80 0.80 11.74
N THR A 111 11.98 1.92 12.44
CA THR A 111 11.49 3.23 11.97
C THR A 111 12.21 3.67 10.71
N SER A 112 13.53 3.45 10.62
CA SER A 112 14.32 3.72 9.42
C SER A 112 13.85 2.86 8.23
N LEU A 113 13.60 1.55 8.43
CA LEU A 113 13.07 0.65 7.41
C LEU A 113 11.68 1.11 6.92
N SER A 114 10.80 1.51 7.83
CA SER A 114 9.48 2.07 7.50
C SER A 114 9.60 3.33 6.64
N ASN A 115 10.51 4.22 7.01
CA ASN A 115 10.80 5.45 6.27
C ASN A 115 11.32 5.16 4.85
N TRP A 116 12.33 4.30 4.71
CA TRP A 116 12.88 3.92 3.40
C TRP A 116 11.84 3.22 2.52
N ARG A 117 10.95 2.41 3.10
CA ARG A 117 9.81 1.83 2.39
C ARG A 117 8.89 2.92 1.83
N THR A 118 8.59 3.94 2.62
CA THR A 118 7.73 5.06 2.19
C THR A 118 8.40 5.88 1.10
N ILE A 119 9.70 6.19 1.22
CA ILE A 119 10.48 6.88 0.18
C ILE A 119 10.43 6.09 -1.14
N GLY A 120 10.75 4.80 -1.09
CA GLY A 120 10.73 3.93 -2.28
C GLY A 120 9.35 3.86 -2.93
N ALA A 121 8.28 3.73 -2.15
CA ALA A 121 6.91 3.74 -2.65
C ALA A 121 6.54 5.08 -3.31
N THR A 122 6.90 6.21 -2.69
CA THR A 122 6.64 7.56 -3.22
C THR A 122 7.38 7.79 -4.53
N LEU A 123 8.66 7.44 -4.60
CA LEU A 123 9.45 7.57 -5.83
C LEU A 123 8.89 6.70 -6.96
N ALA A 124 8.53 5.44 -6.67
CA ALA A 124 7.93 4.54 -7.65
C ALA A 124 6.57 5.07 -8.14
N GLN A 125 5.70 5.51 -7.23
CA GLN A 125 4.41 6.11 -7.61
C GLN A 125 4.58 7.34 -8.48
N THR A 126 5.51 8.24 -8.14
CA THR A 126 5.78 9.45 -8.92
C THR A 126 6.34 9.10 -10.30
N ALA A 127 7.31 8.20 -10.37
CA ALA A 127 7.91 7.75 -11.64
C ALA A 127 6.86 7.10 -12.56
N ILE A 128 6.07 6.17 -12.04
CA ILE A 128 5.01 5.50 -12.80
C ILE A 128 3.92 6.50 -13.19
N GLY A 129 3.48 7.36 -12.27
CA GLY A 129 2.44 8.35 -12.50
C GLY A 129 2.79 9.41 -13.53
N VAL A 130 4.08 9.70 -13.72
CA VAL A 130 4.56 10.66 -14.73
C VAL A 130 4.89 9.94 -16.04
N VAL A 131 5.68 8.87 -15.99
CA VAL A 131 6.23 8.23 -17.21
C VAL A 131 5.18 7.41 -17.94
N LEU A 132 4.35 6.66 -17.21
CA LEU A 132 3.40 5.73 -17.83
C LEU A 132 2.35 6.46 -18.69
N PRO A 133 1.69 7.55 -18.24
CA PRO A 133 0.76 8.30 -19.08
C PRO A 133 1.41 8.86 -20.35
N LEU A 134 2.64 9.38 -20.27
CA LEU A 134 3.36 9.93 -21.42
C LEU A 134 3.63 8.89 -22.51
N VAL A 135 3.81 7.63 -22.13
CA VAL A 135 4.09 6.53 -23.06
C VAL A 135 2.81 5.89 -23.61
N VAL A 136 1.78 5.76 -22.76
CA VAL A 136 0.59 4.93 -23.03
C VAL A 136 -0.48 5.70 -23.78
N TYR A 137 -0.64 7.01 -23.54
CA TYR A 137 -1.58 7.84 -24.25
C TYR A 137 -1.00 8.36 -25.56
N TYR A 138 -1.84 8.48 -26.58
CA TYR A 138 -1.54 9.16 -27.84
C TYR A 138 -2.74 10.01 -28.25
N THR A 139 -2.47 11.04 -29.05
CA THR A 139 -3.53 11.90 -29.60
C THR A 139 -4.04 11.30 -30.90
N ASP A 140 -5.34 11.06 -30.97
CA ASP A 140 -6.04 10.60 -32.17
C ASP A 140 -6.19 11.73 -33.21
N GLU A 141 -6.56 11.40 -34.46
CA GLU A 141 -6.80 12.37 -35.53
C GLU A 141 -7.87 13.44 -35.20
N ALA A 142 -8.78 13.08 -34.29
CA ALA A 142 -9.80 13.99 -33.74
C ALA A 142 -9.28 14.90 -32.57
N GLY A 143 -8.01 14.84 -32.21
CA GLY A 143 -7.43 15.61 -31.09
C GLY A 143 -7.69 15.04 -29.69
N ASN A 144 -8.31 13.87 -29.57
CA ASN A 144 -8.61 13.24 -28.29
C ASN A 144 -7.44 12.40 -27.78
N SER A 145 -7.18 12.42 -26.46
CA SER A 145 -6.21 11.53 -25.83
C SER A 145 -6.79 10.13 -25.68
N VAL A 146 -6.24 9.17 -26.42
CA VAL A 146 -6.69 7.77 -26.45
C VAL A 146 -5.61 6.88 -25.85
N LEU A 147 -6.03 5.88 -25.05
CA LEU A 147 -5.15 4.91 -24.42
C LEU A 147 -4.81 3.76 -25.38
N SER A 148 -3.53 3.55 -25.66
CA SER A 148 -3.05 2.41 -26.45
C SER A 148 -2.92 1.15 -25.57
N GLY A 149 -3.75 0.13 -25.84
CA GLY A 149 -3.67 -1.14 -25.12
C GLY A 149 -2.32 -1.86 -25.27
N GLN A 150 -1.70 -1.80 -26.47
CA GLN A 150 -0.39 -2.40 -26.71
C GLN A 150 0.72 -1.71 -25.90
N LYS A 151 0.74 -0.37 -25.91
CA LYS A 151 1.70 0.40 -25.12
C LYS A 151 1.49 0.19 -23.61
N MET A 152 0.23 0.04 -23.16
CA MET A 152 -0.08 -0.30 -21.75
C MET A 152 0.45 -1.68 -21.37
N MET A 153 0.29 -2.68 -22.24
CA MET A 153 0.84 -4.03 -22.04
C MET A 153 2.37 -4.01 -21.98
N LEU A 154 3.04 -3.27 -22.85
CA LEU A 154 4.50 -3.08 -22.81
C LEU A 154 4.94 -2.35 -21.54
N GLY A 155 4.23 -1.32 -21.14
CA GLY A 155 4.49 -0.61 -19.86
C GLY A 155 4.36 -1.54 -18.66
N ALA A 156 3.33 -2.38 -18.63
CA ALA A 156 3.15 -3.39 -17.60
C ALA A 156 4.29 -4.43 -17.59
N LEU A 157 4.77 -4.84 -18.77
CA LEU A 157 5.93 -5.75 -18.90
C LEU A 157 7.20 -5.13 -18.30
N VAL A 158 7.52 -3.90 -18.67
CA VAL A 158 8.70 -3.18 -18.14
C VAL A 158 8.60 -3.02 -16.62
N CYS A 159 7.45 -2.60 -16.10
CA CYS A 159 7.23 -2.50 -14.67
C CYS A 159 7.34 -3.86 -13.96
N SER A 160 6.86 -4.94 -14.57
CA SER A 160 6.96 -6.29 -14.02
C SER A 160 8.41 -6.78 -13.97
N ILE A 161 9.21 -6.53 -15.00
CA ILE A 161 10.65 -6.83 -15.00
C ILE A 161 11.37 -6.02 -13.92
N GLY A 162 11.07 -4.72 -13.81
CA GLY A 162 11.60 -3.86 -12.76
C GLY A 162 11.25 -4.38 -11.36
N ALA A 163 10.02 -4.84 -11.15
CA ALA A 163 9.59 -5.43 -9.89
C ALA A 163 10.39 -6.70 -9.55
N VAL A 164 10.61 -7.61 -10.50
CA VAL A 164 11.44 -8.81 -10.30
C VAL A 164 12.86 -8.43 -9.89
N ILE A 165 13.47 -7.46 -10.57
CA ILE A 165 14.81 -6.97 -10.24
C ILE A 165 14.85 -6.43 -8.82
N CYS A 166 13.89 -5.56 -8.43
CA CYS A 166 13.81 -4.99 -7.09
C CYS A 166 13.60 -6.06 -6.01
N TYR A 167 12.71 -7.04 -6.23
CA TYR A 167 12.49 -8.13 -5.28
C TYR A 167 13.74 -9.02 -5.13
N MET A 168 14.44 -9.31 -6.23
CA MET A 168 15.66 -10.10 -6.19
C MET A 168 16.82 -9.35 -5.51
N LEU A 169 16.92 -8.02 -5.71
CA LEU A 169 17.85 -7.18 -4.97
C LEU A 169 17.52 -7.19 -3.48
N CYS A 170 16.25 -6.98 -3.12
CA CYS A 170 15.80 -7.05 -1.74
C CYS A 170 16.15 -8.41 -1.11
N TYR A 171 15.87 -9.54 -1.79
CA TYR A 171 16.23 -10.88 -1.32
C TYR A 171 17.74 -11.07 -1.11
N LYS A 172 18.57 -10.52 -2.00
CA LYS A 172 20.04 -10.66 -1.91
C LYS A 172 20.65 -9.79 -0.82
N MET A 173 20.17 -8.55 -0.68
CA MET A 173 20.72 -7.54 0.21
C MET A 173 20.20 -7.62 1.64
N THR A 174 19.06 -8.28 1.85
CA THR A 174 18.45 -8.39 3.19
C THR A 174 18.94 -9.64 3.90
N THR A 175 19.25 -9.48 5.19
CA THR A 175 19.60 -10.57 6.13
C THR A 175 18.69 -10.49 7.33
N GLU A 176 17.95 -11.55 7.59
CA GLU A 176 17.15 -11.70 8.81
C GLU A 176 18.09 -12.05 9.98
N ARG A 177 18.15 -11.19 10.98
CA ARG A 177 19.04 -11.31 12.13
C ARG A 177 18.34 -11.82 13.39
N VAL A 178 17.06 -11.47 13.52
CA VAL A 178 16.21 -11.92 14.63
C VAL A 178 15.70 -13.31 14.31
N LYS A 179 15.93 -14.27 15.21
CA LYS A 179 15.43 -15.64 15.04
C LYS A 179 13.94 -15.68 15.35
N VAL A 180 13.13 -15.73 14.29
CA VAL A 180 11.69 -15.91 14.40
C VAL A 180 11.39 -17.39 14.45
N GLY A 181 10.83 -17.87 15.56
CA GLY A 181 10.42 -19.24 15.74
C GLY A 181 9.31 -19.69 14.76
N GLN A 182 9.15 -21.00 14.62
CA GLN A 182 8.03 -21.57 13.88
C GLN A 182 6.83 -21.69 14.82
N ASN A 183 5.67 -21.16 14.43
CA ASN A 183 4.44 -21.39 15.17
C ASN A 183 3.95 -22.83 14.93
N THR A 184 3.93 -23.63 15.99
CA THR A 184 3.51 -25.05 15.96
C THR A 184 2.08 -25.27 16.49
N GLN A 185 1.40 -24.22 16.95
CA GLN A 185 0.05 -24.35 17.47
C GLN A 185 -0.94 -24.77 16.38
N LYS A 186 -1.95 -25.56 16.76
CA LYS A 186 -3.03 -25.94 15.84
C LYS A 186 -3.82 -24.70 15.44
N PHE A 187 -4.11 -24.59 14.16
CA PHE A 187 -4.92 -23.50 13.64
C PHE A 187 -6.37 -23.64 14.08
N SER A 188 -6.85 -22.65 14.80
CA SER A 188 -8.28 -22.46 15.05
C SER A 188 -8.63 -21.03 14.65
N PHE A 189 -9.49 -20.89 13.63
CA PHE A 189 -9.90 -19.56 13.14
C PHE A 189 -10.64 -18.77 14.22
N GLY A 190 -11.42 -19.45 15.06
CA GLY A 190 -12.16 -18.83 16.18
C GLY A 190 -11.26 -18.31 17.29
N GLU A 191 -10.22 -19.08 17.66
CA GLU A 191 -9.22 -18.67 18.63
C GLU A 191 -8.41 -17.50 18.11
N LEU A 192 -8.00 -17.52 16.84
CA LEU A 192 -7.29 -16.43 16.20
C LEU A 192 -8.09 -15.12 16.25
N ILE A 193 -9.36 -15.14 15.86
CA ILE A 193 -10.23 -13.95 15.93
C ILE A 193 -10.35 -13.45 17.37
N LYS A 194 -10.46 -14.35 18.35
CA LYS A 194 -10.56 -13.99 19.75
C LYS A 194 -9.28 -13.35 20.27
N GLU A 195 -8.11 -13.91 19.95
CA GLU A 195 -6.81 -13.34 20.31
C GLU A 195 -6.60 -11.95 19.71
N LEU A 196 -6.89 -11.82 18.40
CA LEU A 196 -6.77 -10.54 17.68
C LEU A 196 -7.75 -9.49 18.21
N ALA A 197 -8.99 -9.91 18.57
CA ALA A 197 -9.99 -9.02 19.17
C ALA A 197 -9.63 -8.57 20.59
N HIS A 198 -8.80 -9.30 21.32
CA HIS A 198 -8.29 -8.89 22.62
C HIS A 198 -7.07 -8.00 22.57
N ASN A 199 -6.36 -7.95 21.43
CA ASN A 199 -5.19 -7.11 21.25
C ASN A 199 -5.63 -5.65 20.97
N ARG A 200 -5.71 -4.85 22.04
CA ARG A 200 -6.13 -3.43 21.96
C ARG A 200 -5.21 -2.58 21.09
N SER A 201 -3.92 -2.85 21.11
CA SER A 201 -2.93 -2.13 20.29
C SER A 201 -3.14 -2.40 18.81
N LEU A 202 -3.40 -3.66 18.44
CA LEU A 202 -3.70 -4.04 17.06
C LEU A 202 -4.99 -3.38 16.57
N ILE A 203 -6.06 -3.45 17.35
CA ILE A 203 -7.34 -2.82 17.01
C ILE A 203 -7.16 -1.32 16.84
N GLY A 204 -6.45 -0.66 17.76
CA GLY A 204 -6.17 0.77 17.70
C GLY A 204 -5.47 1.16 16.41
N ILE A 205 -4.41 0.45 16.02
CA ILE A 205 -3.68 0.72 14.75
C ILE A 205 -4.56 0.44 13.53
N ILE A 206 -5.36 -0.62 13.54
CA ILE A 206 -6.29 -0.95 12.44
C ILE A 206 -7.30 0.19 12.24
N VAL A 207 -7.95 0.63 13.30
CA VAL A 207 -8.95 1.72 13.23
C VAL A 207 -8.30 3.01 12.75
N CYS A 208 -7.14 3.38 13.31
CA CYS A 208 -6.39 4.56 12.86
C CYS A 208 -6.02 4.47 11.38
N ALA A 209 -5.50 3.32 10.93
CA ALA A 209 -5.12 3.13 9.53
C ALA A 209 -6.34 3.16 8.58
N LEU A 210 -7.48 2.59 8.97
CA LEU A 210 -8.73 2.63 8.23
C LEU A 210 -9.22 4.06 8.03
N VAL A 211 -9.41 4.79 9.12
CA VAL A 211 -9.90 6.19 9.09
C VAL A 211 -8.95 7.07 8.30
N PHE A 212 -7.65 6.89 8.51
CA PHE A 212 -6.62 7.63 7.78
C PHE A 212 -6.67 7.38 6.27
N LEU A 213 -6.78 6.10 5.85
CA LEU A 213 -6.88 5.76 4.42
C LEU A 213 -8.17 6.28 3.80
N LEU A 214 -9.30 6.17 4.48
CA LEU A 214 -10.57 6.74 4.02
C LEU A 214 -10.43 8.24 3.79
N ALA A 215 -9.87 8.98 4.75
CA ALA A 215 -9.66 10.42 4.62
C ALA A 215 -8.71 10.76 3.45
N GLN A 216 -7.59 10.04 3.31
CA GLN A 216 -6.61 10.29 2.27
C GLN A 216 -7.14 10.03 0.86
N LEU A 217 -7.87 8.92 0.67
CA LEU A 217 -8.43 8.56 -0.64
C LEU A 217 -9.62 9.46 -1.00
N SER A 218 -10.47 9.81 -0.02
CA SER A 218 -11.55 10.78 -0.23
C SER A 218 -11.00 12.14 -0.65
N LEU A 219 -9.94 12.62 0.01
CA LEU A 219 -9.27 13.87 -0.38
C LEU A 219 -8.69 13.78 -1.79
N SER A 220 -8.04 12.67 -2.14
CA SER A 220 -7.48 12.44 -3.48
C SER A 220 -8.55 12.48 -4.56
N ASN A 221 -9.67 11.81 -4.32
CA ASN A 221 -10.82 11.83 -5.24
C ASN A 221 -11.43 13.23 -5.35
N MET A 222 -11.64 13.92 -4.23
CA MET A 222 -12.18 15.28 -4.23
C MET A 222 -11.28 16.29 -4.95
N ASN A 223 -9.97 16.17 -4.79
CA ASN A 223 -9.02 17.06 -5.46
C ASN A 223 -9.15 17.01 -6.99
N ALA A 224 -9.49 15.85 -7.57
CA ALA A 224 -9.74 15.72 -9.00
C ALA A 224 -10.92 16.57 -9.50
N TYR A 225 -11.87 16.92 -8.62
CA TYR A 225 -13.00 17.79 -8.91
C TYR A 225 -12.79 19.22 -8.47
N ILE A 226 -12.14 19.46 -7.33
CA ILE A 226 -11.94 20.78 -6.74
C ILE A 226 -11.05 21.66 -7.65
N TYR A 227 -9.91 21.15 -8.12
CA TYR A 227 -8.99 21.95 -8.93
C TYR A 227 -9.60 22.40 -10.27
N PRO A 228 -10.24 21.54 -11.09
CA PRO A 228 -10.83 21.96 -12.35
C PRO A 228 -12.15 22.72 -12.18
N ASN A 229 -13.04 22.33 -11.25
CA ASN A 229 -14.39 22.86 -11.18
C ASN A 229 -14.54 24.06 -10.25
N TYR A 230 -13.84 24.05 -9.09
CA TYR A 230 -13.93 25.13 -8.12
C TYR A 230 -12.91 26.24 -8.39
N PHE A 231 -11.65 25.85 -8.66
CA PHE A 231 -10.58 26.82 -8.94
C PHE A 231 -10.37 27.09 -10.44
N GLY A 232 -10.91 26.28 -11.35
CA GLY A 232 -10.69 26.41 -12.79
C GLY A 232 -9.21 26.24 -13.21
N ASN A 233 -8.38 25.62 -12.38
CA ASN A 233 -6.93 25.58 -12.57
C ASN A 233 -6.35 24.17 -12.39
N ILE A 234 -6.29 23.41 -13.50
CA ILE A 234 -5.74 22.05 -13.51
C ILE A 234 -4.22 22.04 -13.23
N LYS A 235 -3.49 23.08 -13.65
CA LYS A 235 -2.04 23.18 -13.40
C LYS A 235 -1.71 23.25 -11.91
N ALA A 236 -2.58 23.86 -11.12
CA ALA A 236 -2.45 23.92 -9.67
C ALA A 236 -2.50 22.55 -9.00
N MET A 237 -3.27 21.60 -9.55
CA MET A 237 -3.29 20.19 -9.09
C MET A 237 -1.91 19.54 -9.24
N SER A 238 -1.24 19.74 -10.36
CA SER A 238 0.11 19.21 -10.60
C SER A 238 1.13 19.81 -9.63
N ILE A 239 1.03 21.13 -9.39
CA ILE A 239 1.90 21.84 -8.42
C ILE A 239 1.68 21.31 -7.01
N ALA A 240 0.43 21.10 -6.59
CA ALA A 240 0.11 20.54 -5.28
C ALA A 240 0.66 19.11 -5.11
N SER A 241 0.52 18.27 -6.13
CA SER A 241 1.03 16.88 -6.11
C SER A 241 2.56 16.85 -6.03
N LEU A 242 3.26 17.66 -6.82
CA LEU A 242 4.71 17.77 -6.78
C LEU A 242 5.20 18.31 -5.43
N SER A 243 4.56 19.36 -4.91
CA SER A 243 4.87 19.92 -3.59
C SER A 243 4.71 18.87 -2.49
N GLY A 244 3.65 18.06 -2.53
CA GLY A 244 3.45 16.96 -1.61
C GLY A 244 4.59 15.93 -1.67
N THR A 245 5.05 15.56 -2.85
CA THR A 245 6.18 14.64 -3.03
C THR A 245 7.48 15.21 -2.44
N ILE A 246 7.77 16.50 -2.69
CA ILE A 246 8.94 17.20 -2.14
C ILE A 246 8.88 17.20 -0.61
N VAL A 247 7.73 17.52 -0.03
CA VAL A 247 7.52 17.52 1.42
C VAL A 247 7.81 16.14 2.03
N ILE A 248 7.31 15.08 1.42
CA ILE A 248 7.56 13.69 1.87
C ILE A 248 9.06 13.39 1.88
N LEU A 249 9.77 13.74 0.81
CA LEU A 249 11.21 13.51 0.71
C LEU A 249 12.01 14.33 1.72
N LEU A 250 11.68 15.60 1.92
CA LEU A 250 12.31 16.44 2.93
C LEU A 250 12.06 15.93 4.35
N LEU A 251 10.81 15.57 4.67
CA LEU A 251 10.44 15.08 5.99
C LEU A 251 11.15 13.75 6.30
N SER A 252 11.34 12.91 5.28
CA SER A 252 12.00 11.61 5.42
C SER A 252 13.41 11.69 5.99
N THR A 253 14.11 12.80 5.80
CA THR A 253 15.47 13.01 6.34
C THR A 253 15.50 13.17 7.86
N PHE A 254 14.42 13.65 8.45
CA PHE A 254 14.34 13.98 9.88
C PHE A 254 13.46 13.03 10.68
N ILE A 255 12.53 12.32 10.03
CA ILE A 255 11.47 11.57 10.70
C ILE A 255 11.99 10.50 11.66
N THR A 256 13.05 9.79 11.28
CA THR A 256 13.65 8.74 12.13
C THR A 256 14.24 9.33 13.42
N LYS A 257 14.94 10.46 13.33
CA LYS A 257 15.47 11.17 14.49
C LYS A 257 14.36 11.75 15.36
N LEU A 258 13.29 12.23 14.73
CA LEU A 258 12.15 12.81 15.43
C LEU A 258 11.38 11.72 16.18
N ALA A 259 11.13 10.58 15.54
CA ALA A 259 10.47 9.42 16.12
C ALA A 259 11.28 8.81 17.29
N SER A 260 12.62 8.82 17.23
CA SER A 260 13.47 8.33 18.34
C SER A 260 13.49 9.28 19.54
N LYS A 261 13.25 10.58 19.34
CA LYS A 261 13.26 11.57 20.44
C LYS A 261 11.89 11.73 21.09
N ILE A 262 10.84 11.80 20.30
CA ILE A 262 9.47 12.14 20.75
C ILE A 262 8.68 10.86 21.04
N GLY A 263 8.93 9.78 20.28
CA GLY A 263 8.11 8.58 20.27
C GLY A 263 7.28 8.47 18.98
N LYS A 264 7.03 7.23 18.53
CA LYS A 264 6.27 6.96 17.28
C LYS A 264 4.80 7.34 17.43
N LYS A 265 4.23 7.02 18.60
CA LYS A 265 2.81 7.33 18.92
C LYS A 265 2.59 8.83 18.97
N GLU A 266 3.40 9.54 19.74
CA GLU A 266 3.30 10.99 19.94
C GLU A 266 3.50 11.72 18.62
N LEU A 267 4.48 11.30 17.81
CA LEU A 267 4.74 11.85 16.49
C LEU A 267 3.54 11.68 15.56
N SER A 268 2.90 10.51 15.58
CA SER A 268 1.68 10.24 14.80
C SER A 268 0.51 11.11 15.23
N VAL A 269 0.31 11.30 16.55
CA VAL A 269 -0.76 12.15 17.09
C VAL A 269 -0.53 13.61 16.71
N ILE A 270 0.68 14.13 16.86
CA ILE A 270 1.04 15.49 16.44
C ILE A 270 0.75 15.68 14.94
N GLY A 271 1.17 14.73 14.11
CA GLY A 271 0.90 14.76 12.68
C GLY A 271 -0.61 14.79 12.35
N CYS A 272 -1.40 13.97 13.00
CA CYS A 272 -2.86 13.96 12.82
C CYS A 272 -3.50 15.28 13.26
N ILE A 273 -3.05 15.90 14.36
CA ILE A 273 -3.54 17.19 14.84
C ILE A 273 -3.21 18.30 13.82
N ILE A 274 -1.98 18.35 13.30
CA ILE A 274 -1.56 19.32 12.28
C ILE A 274 -2.44 19.19 11.04
N SER A 275 -2.68 17.97 10.56
CA SER A 275 -3.53 17.72 9.40
C SER A 275 -4.98 18.13 9.65
N ALA A 276 -5.54 17.74 10.79
CA ALA A 276 -6.91 18.08 11.16
C ALA A 276 -7.09 19.62 11.27
N ALA A 277 -6.17 20.32 11.93
CA ALA A 277 -6.19 21.77 12.02
C ALA A 277 -6.16 22.43 10.64
N SER A 278 -5.31 21.95 9.72
CA SER A 278 -5.23 22.46 8.35
C SER A 278 -6.53 22.26 7.58
N PHE A 279 -7.17 21.08 7.67
CA PHE A 279 -8.45 20.82 6.99
C PHE A 279 -9.61 21.62 7.61
N ILE A 280 -9.65 21.77 8.93
CA ILE A 280 -10.65 22.64 9.61
C ILE A 280 -10.45 24.09 9.16
N THR A 281 -9.23 24.57 9.08
CA THR A 281 -8.92 25.92 8.60
C THR A 281 -9.39 26.11 7.15
N LEU A 282 -9.16 25.13 6.26
CA LEU A 282 -9.66 25.16 4.88
C LEU A 282 -11.19 25.22 4.84
N PHE A 283 -11.86 24.44 5.71
CA PHE A 283 -13.31 24.44 5.78
C PHE A 283 -13.88 25.77 6.28
N ILE A 284 -13.24 26.44 7.23
CA ILE A 284 -13.70 27.72 7.77
C ILE A 284 -13.47 28.89 6.78
N ILE A 285 -12.29 28.93 6.15
CA ILE A 285 -11.89 30.05 5.30
C ILE A 285 -12.67 30.08 3.97
N HIS A 286 -13.14 28.96 3.44
CA HIS A 286 -13.84 28.86 2.15
C HIS A 286 -13.12 29.67 1.04
N THR A 287 -11.78 29.51 0.95
CA THR A 287 -10.94 30.34 0.08
C THR A 287 -11.17 30.05 -1.39
N HIS A 288 -11.32 31.13 -2.20
CA HIS A 288 -11.27 31.06 -3.68
C HIS A 288 -9.84 31.18 -4.22
N ASN A 289 -8.84 31.44 -3.36
CA ASN A 289 -7.45 31.52 -3.76
C ASN A 289 -6.79 30.15 -3.73
N VAL A 290 -6.45 29.63 -4.90
CA VAL A 290 -5.82 28.31 -5.06
C VAL A 290 -4.46 28.21 -4.34
N TRP A 291 -3.73 29.29 -4.19
CA TRP A 291 -2.41 29.27 -3.52
C TRP A 291 -2.52 29.12 -2.01
N ILE A 292 -3.55 29.74 -1.38
CA ILE A 292 -3.85 29.52 0.04
C ILE A 292 -4.29 28.08 0.25
N TRP A 293 -5.10 27.53 -0.66
CA TRP A 293 -5.50 26.13 -0.65
C TRP A 293 -4.28 25.21 -0.68
N ILE A 294 -3.35 25.40 -1.64
CA ILE A 294 -2.13 24.61 -1.78
C ILE A 294 -1.26 24.72 -0.52
N ALA A 295 -1.07 25.90 0.04
CA ALA A 295 -0.28 26.08 1.25
C ALA A 295 -0.82 25.27 2.44
N LEU A 296 -2.14 25.30 2.66
CA LEU A 296 -2.78 24.52 3.73
C LEU A 296 -2.75 23.01 3.45
N ILE A 297 -2.90 22.59 2.19
CA ILE A 297 -2.72 21.18 1.80
C ILE A 297 -1.28 20.70 2.03
N ILE A 298 -0.28 21.54 1.79
CA ILE A 298 1.12 21.22 2.10
C ILE A 298 1.30 20.98 3.61
N ILE A 299 0.74 21.83 4.46
CA ILE A 299 0.79 21.67 5.92
C ILE A 299 0.08 20.38 6.34
N ALA A 300 -1.10 20.09 5.77
CA ALA A 300 -1.81 18.85 6.00
C ALA A 300 -0.99 17.62 5.56
N THR A 301 -0.27 17.74 4.44
CA THR A 301 0.59 16.66 3.92
C THR A 301 1.78 16.40 4.85
N ILE A 302 2.36 17.40 5.49
CA ILE A 302 3.40 17.22 6.52
C ILE A 302 2.85 16.31 7.63
N GLY A 303 1.69 16.63 8.16
CA GLY A 303 1.08 15.85 9.23
C GLY A 303 0.72 14.43 8.84
N THR A 304 0.06 14.24 7.68
CA THR A 304 -0.30 12.89 7.20
C THR A 304 0.94 12.05 6.89
N SER A 305 2.03 12.67 6.43
CA SER A 305 3.27 11.97 6.13
C SER A 305 3.98 11.47 7.39
N MET A 306 3.90 12.20 8.51
CA MET A 306 4.43 11.75 9.81
C MET A 306 3.83 10.39 10.21
N PHE A 307 2.51 10.23 10.11
CA PHE A 307 1.84 8.98 10.38
C PHE A 307 2.26 7.88 9.39
N ASN A 308 2.22 8.15 8.09
CA ASN A 308 2.53 7.17 7.04
C ASN A 308 3.96 6.61 7.14
N MET A 309 4.93 7.42 7.57
CA MET A 309 6.33 7.01 7.65
C MET A 309 6.61 6.10 8.84
N VAL A 310 5.83 6.20 9.93
CA VAL A 310 6.09 5.41 11.14
C VAL A 310 5.13 4.24 11.34
N ILE A 311 3.99 4.21 10.63
CA ILE A 311 2.94 3.20 10.83
C ILE A 311 3.47 1.76 10.67
N TRP A 312 4.35 1.52 9.69
CA TRP A 312 4.94 0.20 9.48
C TRP A 312 5.85 -0.25 10.62
N ALA A 313 6.54 0.69 11.26
CA ALA A 313 7.32 0.42 12.45
C ALA A 313 6.43 0.20 13.69
N MET A 314 5.28 0.87 13.78
CA MET A 314 4.32 0.63 14.86
C MET A 314 3.69 -0.76 14.77
N ILE A 315 3.46 -1.29 13.58
CA ILE A 315 2.99 -2.68 13.41
C ILE A 315 4.01 -3.68 13.93
N THR A 316 5.31 -3.45 13.71
CA THR A 316 6.33 -4.35 14.27
C THR A 316 6.38 -4.29 15.80
N ASP A 317 6.10 -3.13 16.40
CA ASP A 317 6.00 -2.99 17.87
C ASP A 317 4.77 -3.77 18.42
N VAL A 318 3.63 -3.77 17.69
CA VAL A 318 2.45 -4.57 18.05
C VAL A 318 2.72 -6.07 17.95
N ILE A 319 3.54 -6.51 17.00
CA ILE A 319 3.97 -7.92 16.91
C ILE A 319 4.75 -8.31 18.17
N ASP A 320 5.70 -7.48 18.60
CA ASP A 320 6.50 -7.75 19.79
C ASP A 320 5.63 -7.71 21.08
N GLU A 321 4.70 -6.77 21.18
CA GLU A 321 3.73 -6.72 22.30
C GLU A 321 2.87 -7.98 22.34
N SER A 322 2.38 -8.45 21.19
CA SER A 322 1.60 -9.68 21.10
C SER A 322 2.39 -10.91 21.50
N GLU A 323 3.69 -10.97 21.15
CA GLU A 323 4.58 -12.05 21.57
C GLU A 323 4.73 -12.10 23.11
N VAL A 324 4.89 -10.93 23.73
CA VAL A 324 5.00 -10.84 25.20
C VAL A 324 3.70 -11.24 25.88
N GLN A 325 2.54 -10.88 25.35
CA GLN A 325 1.23 -11.20 25.93
C GLN A 325 0.82 -12.65 25.74
N ASN A 326 1.07 -13.22 24.56
CA ASN A 326 0.56 -14.54 24.18
C ASN A 326 1.64 -15.65 24.23
N GLY A 327 2.91 -15.29 24.42
CA GLY A 327 4.03 -16.24 24.42
C GLY A 327 4.36 -16.84 23.05
N VAL A 328 3.69 -16.39 21.99
CA VAL A 328 3.85 -16.89 20.61
C VAL A 328 4.00 -15.73 19.65
N ARG A 329 5.02 -15.80 18.82
CA ARG A 329 5.28 -14.79 17.80
C ARG A 329 4.49 -15.07 16.52
N GLN A 330 3.67 -14.12 16.10
CA GLN A 330 2.74 -14.23 14.96
C GLN A 330 2.91 -13.07 13.96
N ASP A 331 4.14 -12.90 13.42
CA ASP A 331 4.48 -11.78 12.52
C ASP A 331 3.59 -11.73 11.27
N GLY A 332 3.44 -12.86 10.59
CA GLY A 332 2.66 -12.96 9.37
C GLY A 332 1.17 -12.74 9.61
N THR A 333 0.64 -13.29 10.70
CA THR A 333 -0.77 -13.19 11.05
C THR A 333 -1.17 -11.75 11.39
N ILE A 334 -0.44 -11.07 12.27
CA ILE A 334 -0.74 -9.68 12.68
C ILE A 334 -0.60 -8.75 11.48
N TYR A 335 0.46 -8.92 10.67
CA TYR A 335 0.65 -8.13 9.47
C TYR A 335 -0.46 -8.38 8.45
N SER A 336 -0.92 -9.62 8.28
CA SER A 336 -1.99 -9.96 7.33
C SER A 336 -3.32 -9.33 7.69
N VAL A 337 -3.69 -9.32 8.97
CA VAL A 337 -4.92 -8.66 9.47
C VAL A 337 -4.85 -7.15 9.26
N TYR A 338 -3.72 -6.54 9.53
CA TYR A 338 -3.50 -5.12 9.23
C TYR A 338 -3.58 -4.83 7.72
N SER A 339 -2.95 -5.65 6.88
CA SER A 339 -2.98 -5.52 5.42
C SER A 339 -4.41 -5.64 4.88
N PHE A 340 -5.17 -6.62 5.38
CA PHE A 340 -6.58 -6.78 5.04
C PHE A 340 -7.41 -5.54 5.43
N ALA A 341 -7.26 -5.03 6.64
CA ALA A 341 -7.96 -3.84 7.09
C ALA A 341 -7.68 -2.63 6.19
N ARG A 342 -6.44 -2.46 5.74
CA ARG A 342 -6.07 -1.41 4.77
C ARG A 342 -6.76 -1.60 3.41
N LYS A 343 -6.80 -2.83 2.89
CA LYS A 343 -7.51 -3.14 1.64
C LYS A 343 -9.01 -2.85 1.75
N LEU A 344 -9.60 -3.15 2.91
CA LEU A 344 -11.01 -2.85 3.18
C LEU A 344 -11.26 -1.34 3.19
N GLY A 345 -10.39 -0.55 3.83
CA GLY A 345 -10.45 0.91 3.80
C GLY A 345 -10.38 1.47 2.38
N GLN A 346 -9.52 0.91 1.54
CA GLN A 346 -9.43 1.28 0.13
C GLN A 346 -10.72 0.95 -0.65
N ALA A 347 -11.35 -0.19 -0.37
CA ALA A 347 -12.61 -0.56 -1.02
C ALA A 347 -13.78 0.36 -0.63
N CYS A 348 -13.84 0.79 0.63
CA CYS A 348 -14.89 1.70 1.11
C CYS A 348 -14.76 3.14 0.58
N SER A 349 -13.60 3.51 0.05
CA SER A 349 -13.35 4.86 -0.48
C SER A 349 -13.46 4.96 -2.02
N SER A 350 -13.55 3.85 -2.72
CA SER A 350 -13.72 3.76 -4.18
C SER A 350 -15.18 3.71 -4.57
#